data_0a86ad12fd62c70a795de981b8aa3ed9
#
_entry.id   0a86ad12fd62c70a795de981b8aa3ed9
#
_cell.length_a   1.000
_cell.length_b   1.000
_cell.length_c   1.000
_cell.angle_alpha   90.00
_cell.angle_beta   90.00
_cell.angle_gamma   90.00
#
_symmetry.space_group_name_H-M   'P 1'
#
loop_
_entity.id
_entity.type
_entity.pdbx_description
1 polymer ?
#
loop_
_entity_poly.entity_id
_entity_poly.type
_entity_poly.pdbx_seq_one_letter_code
_entity_poly.pdbx_strand_id
1 'polypeptide(L)' 'MNELPDSLAAWAQARLTELESKLAFAEDLLDTLNQTVVRQQGQIDSLQQQLRLM' A
#
# COMPACT_ATOMS: atom_id res chain seq x y z
N MET A 1 33.35 15.08 -14.74
CA MET A 1 33.92 14.00 -14.02
C MET A 1 32.95 13.31 -13.10
N ASN A 2 32.99 12.02 -13.08
CA ASN A 2 32.10 11.27 -12.24
C ASN A 2 32.73 10.97 -10.89
N GLU A 3 32.09 11.37 -9.83
CA GLU A 3 32.61 11.22 -8.50
C GLU A 3 32.28 9.88 -7.87
N LEU A 4 31.28 9.17 -8.41
CA LEU A 4 30.83 7.93 -7.81
C LEU A 4 31.37 6.73 -8.60
N PRO A 5 31.90 5.72 -7.89
CA PRO A 5 32.31 4.48 -8.58
C PRO A 5 31.10 3.80 -9.23
N ASP A 6 31.35 3.08 -10.31
CA ASP A 6 30.29 2.34 -11.00
C ASP A 6 29.60 1.35 -10.07
N SER A 7 30.40 0.69 -9.19
CA SER A 7 29.82 -0.25 -8.24
C SER A 7 28.87 0.42 -7.26
N LEU A 8 29.18 1.62 -6.83
CA LEU A 8 28.30 2.36 -5.94
C LEU A 8 27.05 2.81 -6.66
N ALA A 9 27.19 3.31 -7.90
CA ALA A 9 26.03 3.72 -8.69
C ALA A 9 25.11 2.53 -8.96
N ALA A 10 25.70 1.38 -9.30
CA ALA A 10 24.90 0.17 -9.54
C ALA A 10 24.19 -0.29 -8.28
N TRP A 11 24.88 -0.23 -7.13
CA TRP A 11 24.27 -0.60 -5.85
C TRP A 11 23.10 0.31 -5.53
N ALA A 12 23.30 1.62 -5.68
CA ALA A 12 22.24 2.59 -5.38
C ALA A 12 21.03 2.39 -6.31
N GLN A 13 21.31 2.15 -7.59
CA GLN A 13 20.24 1.91 -8.57
C GLN A 13 19.44 0.67 -8.20
N ALA A 14 20.12 -0.40 -7.81
CA ALA A 14 19.45 -1.64 -7.41
C ALA A 14 18.58 -1.40 -6.17
N ARG A 15 19.08 -0.64 -5.20
CA ARG A 15 18.32 -0.34 -4.00
C ARG A 15 17.10 0.51 -4.30
N LEU A 16 17.24 1.49 -5.19
CA LEU A 16 16.11 2.32 -5.59
C LEU A 16 15.02 1.50 -6.26
N THR A 17 15.42 0.61 -7.16
CA THR A 17 14.47 -0.26 -7.83
C THR A 17 13.73 -1.14 -6.84
N GLU A 18 14.46 -1.69 -5.87
CA GLU A 18 13.86 -2.52 -4.84
C GLU A 18 12.87 -1.73 -3.99
N LEU A 19 13.26 -0.52 -3.60
CA LEU A 19 12.40 0.35 -2.79
C LEU A 19 11.15 0.76 -3.56
N GLU A 20 11.29 1.06 -4.85
CA GLU A 20 10.14 1.41 -5.69
C GLU A 20 9.16 0.24 -5.78
N SER A 21 9.68 -0.98 -5.91
CA SER A 21 8.83 -2.16 -5.96
C SER A 21 8.08 -2.35 -4.65
N LYS A 22 8.77 -2.18 -3.53
CA LYS A 22 8.14 -2.31 -2.21
C LYS A 22 7.10 -1.23 -1.99
N LEU A 23 7.37 -0.02 -2.45
CA LEU A 23 6.42 1.07 -2.31
C LEU A 23 5.16 0.80 -3.13
N ALA A 24 5.32 0.35 -4.37
CA ALA A 24 4.17 0.02 -5.22
C ALA A 24 3.32 -1.06 -4.57
N PHE A 25 3.95 -2.09 -4.00
CA PHE A 25 3.22 -3.15 -3.32
C PHE A 25 2.47 -2.60 -2.10
N ALA A 26 3.13 -1.74 -1.33
CA ALA A 26 2.51 -1.15 -0.15
C ALA A 26 1.32 -0.27 -0.53
N GLU A 27 1.43 0.49 -1.61
CA GLU A 27 0.33 1.32 -2.09
C GLU A 27 -0.86 0.48 -2.52
N ASP A 28 -0.60 -0.61 -3.23
CA ASP A 28 -1.68 -1.52 -3.63
C ASP A 28 -2.36 -2.14 -2.41
N LEU A 29 -1.57 -2.51 -1.42
CA LEU A 29 -2.10 -3.08 -0.19
C LEU A 29 -2.97 -2.07 0.56
N LEU A 30 -2.53 -0.83 0.61
CA LEU A 30 -3.32 0.23 1.24
C LEU A 30 -4.65 0.43 0.52
N ASP A 31 -4.64 0.44 -0.81
CA ASP A 31 -5.87 0.54 -1.57
C ASP A 31 -6.84 -0.59 -1.24
N THR A 32 -6.32 -1.81 -1.19
CA THR A 32 -7.13 -2.98 -0.86
C THR A 32 -7.70 -2.88 0.54
N LEU A 33 -6.87 -2.47 1.50
CA LEU A 33 -7.32 -2.31 2.88
C LEU A 33 -8.38 -1.23 2.99
N ASN A 34 -8.20 -0.10 2.28
CA ASN A 34 -9.18 0.97 2.29
C ASN A 34 -10.52 0.49 1.74
N GLN A 35 -10.51 -0.26 0.65
CA GLN A 35 -11.74 -0.82 0.08
C GLN A 35 -12.40 -1.78 1.06
N THR A 36 -11.60 -2.57 1.76
CA THR A 36 -12.10 -3.51 2.75
C THR A 36 -12.76 -2.77 3.92
N VAL A 37 -12.13 -1.70 4.40
CA VAL A 37 -12.68 -0.90 5.48
C VAL A 37 -14.03 -0.30 5.08
N VAL A 38 -14.11 0.26 3.87
CA VAL A 38 -15.36 0.84 3.39
C VAL A 38 -16.47 -0.23 3.34
N ARG A 39 -16.14 -1.41 2.81
CA ARG A 39 -17.12 -2.49 2.71
C ARG A 39 -17.57 -2.96 4.08
N GLN A 40 -16.63 -3.10 5.01
CA GLN A 40 -16.95 -3.51 6.36
C GLN A 40 -17.79 -2.47 7.10
N GLN A 41 -17.52 -1.20 6.86
CA GLN A 41 -18.32 -0.15 7.45
C GLN A 41 -19.75 -0.22 6.95
N GLY A 42 -19.95 -0.50 5.67
CA GLY A 42 -21.28 -0.71 5.13
C GLY A 42 -22.00 -1.88 5.76
N GLN A 43 -21.26 -2.98 6.02
CA GLN A 43 -21.82 -4.14 6.68
C GLN A 43 -22.23 -3.82 8.12
N ILE A 44 -21.39 -3.08 8.83
CA ILE A 44 -21.68 -2.66 10.20
C ILE A 44 -22.94 -1.79 10.22
N ASP A 45 -23.02 -0.84 9.32
CA ASP A 45 -24.19 0.05 9.23
C ASP A 45 -25.46 -0.74 8.99
N SER A 46 -25.40 -1.73 8.08
CA SER A 46 -26.54 -2.58 7.81
C SER A 46 -26.96 -3.38 9.03
N LEU A 47 -26.00 -3.94 9.74
CA LEU A 47 -26.28 -4.72 10.94
C LEU A 47 -26.89 -3.84 12.04
N GLN A 48 -26.37 -2.64 12.21
CA GLN A 48 -26.94 -1.71 13.18
C GLN A 48 -28.38 -1.36 12.83
N GLN A 49 -28.66 -1.16 11.55
CA GLN A 49 -30.01 -0.85 11.10
C GLN A 49 -30.95 -2.02 11.37
N GLN A 50 -30.50 -3.23 11.11
CA GLN A 50 -31.30 -4.42 11.38
C GLN A 50 -31.63 -4.55 12.87
N LEU A 51 -30.65 -4.26 13.71
CA LEU A 51 -30.85 -4.31 15.17
C LEU A 51 -31.87 -3.28 15.63
N ARG A 52 -31.91 -2.11 15.01
CA ARG A 52 -32.89 -1.09 15.37
C ARG A 52 -34.30 -1.49 14.97
N LEU A 53 -34.42 -2.23 13.90
CA LEU A 53 -35.74 -2.66 13.42
C LEU A 53 -36.30 -3.83 14.21
N MET A 54 -35.41 -4.50 14.93
CA MET A 54 -35.87 -5.60 15.79
C MET A 54 -36.41 -5.04 17.12
#